data_714d5aefc2d7eadfff8ae0f77e32a6f9
#
_entry.id   714d5aefc2d7eadfff8ae0f77e32a6f9
#
_cell.length_a   1.000
_cell.length_b   1.000
_cell.length_c   1.000
_cell.angle_alpha   90.00
_cell.angle_beta   90.00
_cell.angle_gamma   90.00
#
_symmetry.space_group_name_H-M   'P 1'
#
loop_
_entity.id
_entity.type
_entity.pdbx_description
1 polymer ?
#
loop_
_entity_poly.entity_id
_entity_poly.type
_entity_poly.pdbx_seq_one_letter_code
_entity_poly.pdbx_strand_id
1 'polypeptide(L)'
;MGHILIFGLGYSAGHLATRLRARGWAVTATTRDGRGGTLRFGDGEGVHAALRCATHILSSVPPDEAGQDPVLATYGEALALAPAGWVGYLSSTGVYGDTGGAWVDESAPLRGRRPARNAADLSWRALRGD
;
A
#
# COMPACT_ATOMS: atom_id res chain seq x y z
N MET A 1 -7.82 -14.13 14.09
CA MET A 1 -6.70 -13.22 13.82
C MET A 1 -6.54 -13.00 12.35
N GLY A 2 -6.00 -11.87 11.97
CA GLY A 2 -5.86 -11.51 10.57
C GLY A 2 -4.56 -12.00 9.94
N HIS A 3 -4.54 -11.93 8.62
CA HIS A 3 -3.33 -12.06 7.81
C HIS A 3 -3.20 -10.80 6.98
N ILE A 4 -2.12 -10.05 7.16
CA ILE A 4 -1.84 -8.85 6.37
C ILE A 4 -0.77 -9.13 5.32
N LEU A 5 -1.02 -8.67 4.10
CA LEU A 5 -0.01 -8.58 3.04
C LEU A 5 0.43 -7.11 2.95
N ILE A 6 1.73 -6.87 3.10
CA ILE A 6 2.31 -5.53 3.06
C ILE A 6 3.24 -5.42 1.85
N PHE A 7 2.92 -4.53 0.93
CA PHE A 7 3.84 -4.16 -0.15
C PHE A 7 4.79 -3.09 0.34
N GLY A 8 6.07 -3.43 0.42
CA GLY A 8 7.12 -2.53 0.90
C GLY A 8 7.28 -2.55 2.42
N LEU A 9 8.41 -3.03 2.90
CA LEU A 9 8.70 -3.15 4.33
C LEU A 9 9.75 -2.11 4.74
N GLY A 10 9.35 -0.83 4.68
CA GLY A 10 10.17 0.29 5.15
C GLY A 10 9.98 0.55 6.65
N TYR A 11 10.30 1.76 7.06
CA TYR A 11 10.29 2.13 8.48
C TYR A 11 8.91 1.93 9.13
N SER A 12 7.90 2.61 8.63
CA SER A 12 6.55 2.56 9.23
C SER A 12 5.92 1.18 9.11
N ALA A 13 6.01 0.57 7.93
CA ALA A 13 5.46 -0.76 7.69
C ALA A 13 6.18 -1.82 8.53
N GLY A 14 7.48 -1.68 8.74
CA GLY A 14 8.27 -2.58 9.59
C GLY A 14 7.81 -2.54 11.05
N HIS A 15 7.54 -1.35 11.58
CA HIS A 15 7.00 -1.21 12.93
C HIS A 15 5.60 -1.81 13.06
N LEU A 16 4.75 -1.60 12.07
CA LEU A 16 3.42 -2.20 12.04
C LEU A 16 3.51 -3.73 12.01
N ALA A 17 4.37 -4.29 11.15
CA ALA A 17 4.56 -5.73 11.04
C ALA A 17 4.97 -6.34 12.38
N THR A 18 5.92 -5.73 13.08
CA THR A 18 6.38 -6.19 14.40
C THR A 18 5.22 -6.21 15.40
N ARG A 19 4.42 -5.15 15.44
CA ARG A 19 3.28 -5.05 16.35
C ARG A 19 2.20 -6.09 16.05
N LEU A 20 1.91 -6.31 14.77
CA LEU A 20 0.90 -7.29 14.39
C LEU A 20 1.34 -8.72 14.68
N ARG A 21 2.61 -9.05 14.40
CA ARG A 21 3.16 -10.36 14.78
C ARG A 21 3.07 -10.61 16.28
N ALA A 22 3.37 -9.60 17.09
CA ALA A 22 3.27 -9.69 18.54
C ALA A 22 1.83 -9.96 19.02
N ARG A 23 0.84 -9.64 18.20
CA ARG A 23 -0.59 -9.90 18.46
C ARG A 23 -1.10 -11.17 17.79
N GLY A 24 -0.21 -11.99 17.24
CA GLY A 24 -0.57 -13.26 16.63
C GLY A 24 -1.05 -13.18 15.19
N TRP A 25 -0.90 -12.03 14.53
CA TRP A 25 -1.22 -11.90 13.11
C TRP A 25 -0.19 -12.61 12.24
N ALA A 26 -0.65 -13.22 11.16
CA ALA A 26 0.23 -13.61 10.08
C ALA A 26 0.59 -12.36 9.25
N VAL A 27 1.87 -12.20 8.95
CA VAL A 27 2.37 -11.07 8.16
C VAL A 27 3.17 -11.59 7.00
N THR A 28 2.75 -11.27 5.78
CA THR A 28 3.52 -11.48 4.56
C THR A 28 3.90 -10.10 4.01
N ALA A 29 5.17 -9.90 3.71
CA ALA A 29 5.63 -8.62 3.18
C ALA A 29 6.44 -8.83 1.93
N THR A 30 6.47 -7.84 1.04
CA THR A 30 7.34 -7.83 -0.13
C THR A 30 8.46 -6.82 0.03
N THR A 31 9.61 -7.12 -0.52
CA THR A 31 10.71 -6.19 -0.73
C THR A 31 11.23 -6.36 -2.16
N ARG A 32 12.09 -5.46 -2.61
CA ARG A 32 12.63 -5.54 -3.99
C ARG A 32 13.36 -6.84 -4.24
N ASP A 33 14.14 -7.30 -3.28
CA ASP A 33 15.06 -8.44 -3.39
C ASP A 33 14.66 -9.67 -2.58
N GLY A 34 13.57 -9.58 -1.80
CA GLY A 34 13.11 -10.70 -0.98
C GLY A 34 13.91 -10.93 0.28
N ARG A 35 14.62 -9.92 0.78
CA ARG A 35 15.47 -10.04 1.97
C ARG A 35 14.66 -10.40 3.23
N GLY A 36 15.35 -11.01 4.21
CA GLY A 36 14.81 -11.14 5.57
C GLY A 36 13.52 -11.95 5.67
N GLY A 37 13.32 -12.95 4.83
CA GLY A 37 12.11 -13.77 4.86
C GLY A 37 10.91 -13.13 4.15
N THR A 38 11.10 -12.00 3.46
CA THR A 38 10.06 -11.38 2.66
C THR A 38 9.97 -12.03 1.28
N LEU A 39 8.83 -11.83 0.60
CA LEU A 39 8.71 -12.16 -0.82
C LEU A 39 9.42 -11.11 -1.65
N ARG A 40 10.04 -11.55 -2.74
CA ARG A 40 10.50 -10.62 -3.76
C ARG A 40 9.28 -10.03 -4.48
N PHE A 41 9.26 -8.72 -4.66
CA PHE A 41 8.13 -8.04 -5.30
C PHE A 41 7.78 -8.63 -6.68
N GLY A 42 8.79 -9.03 -7.45
CA GLY A 42 8.59 -9.65 -8.77
C GLY A 42 8.18 -11.12 -8.76
N ASP A 43 8.10 -11.76 -7.58
CA ASP A 43 7.60 -13.13 -7.47
C ASP A 43 6.06 -13.16 -7.58
N GLY A 44 5.57 -13.10 -8.80
CA GLY A 44 4.14 -13.03 -9.08
C GLY A 44 3.35 -14.19 -8.50
N GLU A 45 3.88 -15.39 -8.55
CA GLU A 45 3.21 -16.58 -7.98
C GLU A 45 3.03 -16.45 -6.48
N GLY A 46 4.10 -16.09 -5.76
CA GLY A 46 4.05 -15.91 -4.31
C GLY A 46 3.13 -14.76 -3.90
N VAL A 47 3.19 -13.63 -4.63
CA VAL A 47 2.34 -12.48 -4.34
C VAL A 47 0.86 -12.80 -4.60
N HIS A 48 0.53 -13.44 -5.71
CA HIS A 48 -0.85 -13.83 -6.00
C HIS A 48 -1.39 -14.83 -4.97
N ALA A 49 -0.56 -15.77 -4.50
CA ALA A 49 -0.94 -16.68 -3.43
C ALA A 49 -1.28 -15.91 -2.15
N ALA A 50 -0.44 -14.93 -1.78
CA ALA A 50 -0.67 -14.09 -0.61
C ALA A 50 -1.95 -13.25 -0.76
N LEU A 51 -2.21 -12.71 -1.94
CA LEU A 51 -3.44 -11.94 -2.21
C LEU A 51 -4.71 -12.77 -2.02
N ARG A 52 -4.65 -14.06 -2.35
CA ARG A 52 -5.80 -14.96 -2.14
C ARG A 52 -6.06 -15.28 -0.67
N CYS A 53 -5.06 -15.18 0.17
CA CYS A 53 -5.14 -15.55 1.59
C CYS A 53 -5.28 -14.38 2.54
N ALA A 54 -4.80 -13.20 2.15
CA ALA A 54 -4.78 -12.04 3.05
C ALA A 54 -6.18 -11.54 3.38
N THR A 55 -6.37 -11.17 4.64
CA THR A 55 -7.59 -10.48 5.10
C THR A 55 -7.43 -8.98 5.02
N HIS A 56 -6.20 -8.50 5.05
CA HIS A 56 -5.84 -7.07 4.99
C HIS A 56 -4.67 -6.89 4.02
N ILE A 57 -4.69 -5.81 3.27
CA ILE A 57 -3.62 -5.46 2.34
C ILE A 57 -3.21 -4.03 2.60
N LEU A 58 -1.91 -3.79 2.70
CA LEU A 58 -1.35 -2.45 2.88
C LEU A 58 -0.23 -2.23 1.87
N SER A 59 -0.21 -1.09 1.20
CA SER A 59 0.94 -0.66 0.43
C SER A 59 1.59 0.56 1.07
N SER A 60 2.91 0.49 1.22
CA SER A 60 3.76 1.62 1.59
C SER A 60 4.69 2.04 0.46
N VAL A 61 4.50 1.51 -0.74
CA VAL A 61 5.37 1.75 -1.88
C VAL A 61 4.96 3.05 -2.58
N PRO A 62 5.87 4.04 -2.67
CA PRO A 62 5.57 5.29 -3.37
C PRO A 62 5.59 5.10 -4.89
N PRO A 63 5.05 6.08 -5.66
CA PRO A 63 5.24 6.10 -7.09
C PRO A 63 6.72 6.08 -7.48
N ASP A 64 7.02 5.46 -8.62
CA ASP A 64 8.39 5.40 -9.15
C ASP A 64 8.77 6.70 -9.87
N GLU A 65 9.99 6.73 -10.43
CA GLU A 65 10.51 7.90 -11.15
C GLU A 65 9.70 8.21 -12.42
N ALA A 66 9.05 7.21 -13.01
CA ALA A 66 8.18 7.40 -14.16
C ALA A 66 6.78 7.88 -13.79
N GLY A 67 6.49 8.04 -12.50
CA GLY A 67 5.21 8.51 -12.02
C GLY A 67 4.15 7.42 -11.87
N GLN A 68 4.52 6.16 -11.99
CA GLN A 68 3.61 5.03 -11.81
C GLN A 68 3.69 4.47 -10.41
N ASP A 69 2.56 4.01 -9.89
CA ASP A 69 2.53 3.19 -8.69
C ASP A 69 2.91 1.75 -9.09
N PRO A 70 4.06 1.22 -8.63
CA PRO A 70 4.51 -0.09 -9.07
C PRO A 70 3.56 -1.22 -8.66
N VAL A 71 2.93 -1.09 -7.50
CA VAL A 71 2.02 -2.10 -6.97
C VAL A 71 0.77 -2.18 -7.82
N LEU A 72 0.15 -1.04 -8.11
CA LEU A 72 -1.04 -0.98 -8.96
C LEU A 72 -0.73 -1.36 -10.41
N ALA A 73 0.43 -0.96 -10.93
CA ALA A 73 0.83 -1.31 -12.29
C ALA A 73 0.99 -2.82 -12.47
N THR A 74 1.55 -3.50 -11.46
CA THR A 74 1.84 -4.94 -11.54
C THR A 74 0.68 -5.80 -11.05
N TYR A 75 0.02 -5.42 -9.95
CA TYR A 75 -0.96 -6.26 -9.26
C TYR A 75 -2.35 -5.63 -9.15
N GLY A 76 -2.61 -4.51 -9.85
CA GLY A 76 -3.86 -3.76 -9.69
C GLY A 76 -5.13 -4.58 -9.91
N GLU A 77 -5.17 -5.40 -10.96
CA GLU A 77 -6.33 -6.27 -11.22
C GLU A 77 -6.55 -7.27 -10.10
N ALA A 78 -5.48 -7.94 -9.67
CA ALA A 78 -5.57 -8.93 -8.61
C ALA A 78 -5.97 -8.29 -7.27
N LEU A 79 -5.49 -7.08 -7.00
CA LEU A 79 -5.88 -6.30 -5.82
C LEU A 79 -7.36 -5.94 -5.83
N ALA A 80 -7.87 -5.52 -6.97
CA ALA A 80 -9.29 -5.17 -7.11
C ALA A 80 -10.21 -6.37 -6.84
N LEU A 81 -9.75 -7.57 -7.18
CA LEU A 81 -10.50 -8.82 -7.03
C LEU A 81 -10.16 -9.60 -5.76
N ALA A 82 -9.19 -9.15 -4.98
CA ALA A 82 -8.76 -9.87 -3.79
C ALA A 82 -9.89 -9.99 -2.76
N PRO A 83 -10.00 -11.14 -2.04
CA PRO A 83 -11.04 -11.32 -1.04
C PRO A 83 -10.84 -10.52 0.25
N ALA A 84 -9.69 -9.85 0.40
CA ALA A 84 -9.39 -9.06 1.59
C ALA A 84 -10.51 -8.05 1.91
N GLY A 85 -10.89 -7.99 3.17
CA GLY A 85 -11.93 -7.07 3.64
C GLY A 85 -11.43 -5.64 3.85
N TRP A 86 -10.11 -5.43 3.85
CA TRP A 86 -9.51 -4.13 4.07
C TRP A 86 -8.30 -3.92 3.16
N VAL A 87 -8.23 -2.76 2.52
CA VAL A 87 -7.10 -2.35 1.69
C VAL A 87 -6.71 -0.93 2.08
N GLY A 88 -5.44 -0.72 2.37
CA GLY A 88 -4.90 0.57 2.76
C GLY A 88 -3.68 0.98 1.94
N TYR A 89 -3.47 2.27 1.86
CA TYR A 89 -2.31 2.86 1.20
C TYR A 89 -1.74 3.96 2.09
N LEU A 90 -0.44 3.89 2.35
CA LEU A 90 0.26 4.96 3.07
C LEU A 90 0.61 6.06 2.07
N SER A 91 -0.29 7.02 1.97
CA SER A 91 -0.13 8.21 1.14
C SER A 91 0.83 9.20 1.80
N SER A 92 0.80 10.44 1.35
CA SER A 92 1.62 11.53 1.89
C SER A 92 0.70 12.71 2.19
N THR A 93 0.94 13.38 3.32
CA THR A 93 0.25 14.64 3.62
C THR A 93 0.54 15.73 2.60
N GLY A 94 1.65 15.59 1.85
CA GLY A 94 1.97 16.49 0.74
C GLY A 94 0.92 16.54 -0.36
N VAL A 95 0.01 15.55 -0.44
CA VAL A 95 -1.08 15.55 -1.43
C VAL A 95 -2.06 16.70 -1.23
N TYR A 96 -2.15 17.27 -0.03
CA TYR A 96 -3.05 18.40 0.24
C TYR A 96 -2.46 19.75 -0.21
N GLY A 97 -1.16 19.81 -0.49
CA GLY A 97 -0.49 21.03 -0.91
C GLY A 97 -0.33 22.02 0.24
N ASP A 98 -0.18 23.30 -0.13
CA ASP A 98 -0.08 24.37 0.85
C ASP A 98 -1.49 24.82 1.27
N THR A 99 -1.82 24.56 2.53
CA THR A 99 -3.12 24.90 3.11
C THR A 99 -3.09 26.19 3.92
N GLY A 100 -1.94 26.90 3.94
CA GLY A 100 -1.77 28.08 4.78
C GLY A 100 -1.82 27.80 6.28
N GLY A 101 -1.51 26.55 6.67
CA GLY A 101 -1.58 26.11 8.07
C GLY A 101 -2.97 25.67 8.53
N ALA A 102 -3.94 25.62 7.64
CA ALA A 102 -5.29 25.16 7.97
C ALA A 102 -5.31 23.65 8.25
N TRP A 103 -6.17 23.23 9.15
CA TRP A 103 -6.47 21.81 9.35
C TRP A 103 -7.22 21.26 8.15
N VAL A 104 -6.85 20.05 7.73
CA VAL A 104 -7.52 19.34 6.62
C VAL A 104 -7.79 17.90 7.04
N ASP A 105 -8.77 17.30 6.37
CA ASP A 105 -9.08 15.88 6.49
C ASP A 105 -9.14 15.23 5.10
N GLU A 106 -9.55 13.99 5.04
CA GLU A 106 -9.61 13.20 3.82
C GLU A 106 -10.59 13.74 2.77
N SER A 107 -11.46 14.68 3.11
CA SER A 107 -12.37 15.35 2.17
C SER A 107 -11.72 16.52 1.45
N ALA A 108 -10.56 16.98 1.92
CA ALA A 108 -9.87 18.11 1.30
C ALA A 108 -9.40 17.78 -0.12
N PRO A 109 -9.40 18.76 -1.04
CA PRO A 109 -8.93 18.52 -2.40
C PRO A 109 -7.44 18.23 -2.46
N LEU A 110 -7.04 17.37 -3.40
CA LEU A 110 -5.63 17.02 -3.61
C LEU A 110 -4.96 18.07 -4.47
N ARG A 111 -4.17 18.95 -3.84
CA ARG A 111 -3.47 20.07 -4.48
C ARG A 111 -1.95 19.99 -4.31
N GLY A 112 -1.43 18.80 -4.06
CA GLY A 112 -0.01 18.58 -3.86
C GLY A 112 0.81 18.89 -5.12
N ARG A 113 2.08 19.23 -4.91
CA ARG A 113 3.00 19.58 -6.00
C ARG A 113 3.54 18.39 -6.76
N ARG A 114 3.28 17.17 -6.28
CA ARG A 114 3.75 15.93 -6.91
C ARG A 114 2.57 15.24 -7.58
N PRO A 115 2.36 15.42 -8.91
CA PRO A 115 1.22 14.83 -9.61
C PRO A 115 1.13 13.32 -9.46
N ALA A 116 2.26 12.61 -9.48
CA ALA A 116 2.29 11.16 -9.32
C ALA A 116 1.75 10.73 -7.95
N ARG A 117 2.07 11.48 -6.90
CA ARG A 117 1.59 11.21 -5.53
C ARG A 117 0.09 11.40 -5.43
N ASN A 118 -0.42 12.49 -6.00
CA ASN A 118 -1.86 12.76 -6.05
C ASN A 118 -2.60 11.69 -6.84
N ALA A 119 -2.06 11.29 -7.99
CA ALA A 119 -2.63 10.25 -8.83
C ALA A 119 -2.66 8.89 -8.13
N ALA A 120 -1.59 8.52 -7.42
CA ALA A 120 -1.55 7.28 -6.65
C ALA A 120 -2.62 7.28 -5.55
N ASP A 121 -2.75 8.36 -4.80
CA ASP A 121 -3.78 8.50 -3.76
C ASP A 121 -5.18 8.26 -4.34
N LEU A 122 -5.51 8.93 -5.43
CA LEU A 122 -6.80 8.76 -6.10
C LEU A 122 -7.02 7.35 -6.64
N SER A 123 -5.99 6.74 -7.22
CA SER A 123 -6.09 5.39 -7.78
C SER A 123 -6.34 4.35 -6.70
N TRP A 124 -5.68 4.46 -5.55
CA TRP A 124 -5.92 3.56 -4.42
C TRP A 124 -7.33 3.74 -3.85
N ARG A 125 -7.82 4.96 -3.75
CA ARG A 125 -9.21 5.22 -3.32
C ARG A 125 -10.22 4.59 -4.25
N ALA A 126 -9.98 4.66 -5.55
CA ALA A 126 -10.90 4.17 -6.57
C ALA A 126 -10.82 2.65 -6.82
N LEU A 127 -9.81 1.98 -6.26
CA LEU A 127 -9.47 0.60 -6.61
C LEU A 127 -10.64 -0.38 -6.48
N ARG A 128 -11.49 -0.19 -5.49
CA ARG A 128 -12.60 -1.11 -5.17
C ARG A 128 -13.97 -0.41 -5.18
N GLY A 129 -14.08 0.70 -5.90
CA GLY A 129 -15.35 1.38 -6.13
C GLY A 129 -15.80 2.34 -5.03
N ASP A 130 -14.90 2.73 -4.17
CA ASP A 130 -15.21 3.68 -3.10
C ASP A 130 -14.86 5.13 -3.47
#